data_77b2d7bd797895f50a1fcf4683136c85
#
_entry.id   77b2d7bd797895f50a1fcf4683136c85
#
_cell.length_a   1.000
_cell.length_b   1.000
_cell.length_c   1.000
_cell.angle_alpha   90.00
_cell.angle_beta   90.00
_cell.angle_gamma   90.00
#
_symmetry.space_group_name_H-M   'P 1'
#
loop_
_entity.id
_entity.type
_entity.pdbx_description
1 polymer ?
#
loop_
_entity_poly.entity_id
_entity_poly.type
_entity_poly.pdbx_seq_one_letter_code
_entity_poly.pdbx_strand_id
1 'polypeptide(L)'
;LPNSGRFDAKDPEGSELTFTVTRQPRRGTVTVQENGSFLFTPKKNKVGKDYFTYTATDAAGNVSEEATVTIEILKPTDSRLYSDIPQETAQFEALWMKNTGLFSGAQVADHSCFQPDASVSRGEFLAMVMKLLDIPMDEAAETSGFADEDAAPEWLLPYLRTAMRLGLISGTAQDTDAAEAPVFQPGAAITGAEAAVMLQNILRLSPAEEAETAALETGIPAWAQEAAAALS
;
A
#
# COMPACT_ATOMS: atom_id res chain seq x y z
N LEU A 1 0.13 -18.57 -5.63
CA LEU A 1 -0.14 -17.77 -4.43
C LEU A 1 -1.55 -17.21 -4.53
N PRO A 2 -2.30 -17.10 -3.41
CA PRO A 2 -3.60 -16.46 -3.40
C PRO A 2 -3.50 -14.99 -3.80
N ASN A 3 -4.52 -14.48 -4.48
CA ASN A 3 -4.61 -13.07 -4.85
C ASN A 3 -6.02 -12.58 -4.54
N SER A 4 -6.16 -11.43 -3.90
CA SER A 4 -7.45 -10.81 -3.59
C SER A 4 -7.83 -9.81 -4.66
N GLY A 5 -9.13 -9.68 -4.90
CA GLY A 5 -9.72 -8.67 -5.77
C GLY A 5 -11.05 -8.19 -5.21
N ARG A 6 -11.58 -7.12 -5.80
CA ARG A 6 -12.94 -6.64 -5.50
C ARG A 6 -13.83 -6.82 -6.71
N PHE A 7 -15.11 -7.08 -6.44
CA PHE A 7 -16.11 -7.07 -7.47
C PHE A 7 -16.40 -5.62 -7.90
N ASP A 8 -16.45 -5.40 -9.20
CA ASP A 8 -16.82 -4.09 -9.77
C ASP A 8 -18.32 -4.08 -10.05
N ALA A 9 -19.10 -3.80 -9.02
CA ALA A 9 -20.54 -3.65 -9.13
C ALA A 9 -21.02 -2.52 -8.20
N LYS A 10 -22.00 -1.76 -8.67
CA LYS A 10 -22.66 -0.71 -7.90
C LYS A 10 -24.17 -0.85 -8.04
N ASP A 11 -24.85 -0.75 -6.92
CA ASP A 11 -26.29 -0.60 -6.92
C ASP A 11 -26.64 0.88 -7.21
N PRO A 12 -27.55 1.17 -8.16
CA PRO A 12 -27.98 2.53 -8.45
C PRO A 12 -28.63 3.25 -7.25
N GLU A 13 -29.23 2.50 -6.35
CA GLU A 13 -29.90 3.01 -5.13
C GLU A 13 -28.95 3.07 -3.93
N GLY A 14 -27.71 2.58 -4.09
CA GLY A 14 -26.67 2.62 -3.04
C GLY A 14 -26.82 1.53 -1.98
N SER A 15 -27.62 0.48 -2.25
CA SER A 15 -27.79 -0.65 -1.34
C SER A 15 -26.52 -1.52 -1.28
N GLU A 16 -26.33 -2.20 -0.16
CA GLU A 16 -25.27 -3.17 0.00
C GLU A 16 -25.49 -4.38 -0.92
N LEU A 17 -24.44 -4.82 -1.62
CA LEU A 17 -24.47 -5.92 -2.55
C LEU A 17 -23.83 -7.17 -1.97
N THR A 18 -24.49 -8.31 -2.11
CA THR A 18 -23.90 -9.62 -1.85
C THR A 18 -23.49 -10.28 -3.15
N PHE A 19 -22.36 -10.99 -3.16
CA PHE A 19 -21.79 -11.58 -4.37
C PHE A 19 -21.81 -13.12 -4.29
N THR A 20 -22.24 -13.75 -5.38
CA THR A 20 -22.26 -15.21 -5.50
C THR A 20 -21.47 -15.63 -6.73
N VAL A 21 -20.47 -16.50 -6.54
CA VAL A 21 -19.72 -17.08 -7.66
C VAL A 21 -20.57 -18.17 -8.31
N THR A 22 -20.99 -17.94 -9.55
CA THR A 22 -21.84 -18.84 -10.33
C THR A 22 -21.03 -19.91 -11.05
N ARG A 23 -19.76 -19.60 -11.40
CA ARG A 23 -18.83 -20.54 -12.02
C ARG A 23 -17.43 -20.35 -11.45
N GLN A 24 -16.86 -21.44 -10.95
CA GLN A 24 -15.48 -21.48 -10.47
C GLN A 24 -14.47 -21.58 -11.64
N PRO A 25 -13.26 -20.98 -11.50
CA PRO A 25 -12.21 -21.14 -12.47
C PRO A 25 -11.65 -22.56 -12.47
N ARG A 26 -11.16 -23.02 -13.62
CA ARG A 26 -10.60 -24.38 -13.76
C ARG A 26 -9.23 -24.54 -13.10
N ARG A 27 -8.46 -23.42 -13.06
CA ARG A 27 -7.05 -23.40 -12.62
C ARG A 27 -6.86 -22.92 -11.20
N GLY A 28 -7.94 -22.67 -10.47
CA GLY A 28 -7.94 -22.17 -9.11
C GLY A 28 -9.26 -22.37 -8.42
N THR A 29 -9.42 -21.68 -7.30
CA THR A 29 -10.68 -21.57 -6.55
C THR A 29 -10.88 -20.12 -6.14
N VAL A 30 -12.10 -19.62 -6.24
CA VAL A 30 -12.49 -18.29 -5.76
C VAL A 30 -13.37 -18.45 -4.53
N THR A 31 -13.02 -17.72 -3.48
CA THR A 31 -13.82 -17.61 -2.25
C THR A 31 -14.23 -16.16 -2.07
N VAL A 32 -15.51 -15.92 -1.87
CA VAL A 32 -16.05 -14.59 -1.56
C VAL A 32 -15.85 -14.31 -0.07
N GLN A 33 -15.41 -13.11 0.27
CA GLN A 33 -15.20 -12.66 1.63
C GLN A 33 -16.40 -11.80 2.09
N GLU A 34 -16.60 -11.71 3.39
CA GLU A 34 -17.70 -10.93 3.99
C GLU A 34 -17.69 -9.44 3.62
N ASN A 35 -16.50 -8.89 3.37
CA ASN A 35 -16.31 -7.49 2.96
C ASN A 35 -16.57 -7.21 1.47
N GLY A 36 -17.17 -8.14 0.73
CA GLY A 36 -17.44 -8.00 -0.69
C GLY A 36 -16.21 -8.12 -1.59
N SER A 37 -15.08 -8.62 -1.07
CA SER A 37 -13.91 -8.98 -1.87
C SER A 37 -13.91 -10.47 -2.20
N PHE A 38 -13.04 -10.89 -3.11
CA PHE A 38 -12.82 -12.31 -3.37
C PHE A 38 -11.34 -12.66 -3.23
N LEU A 39 -11.09 -13.91 -2.85
CA LEU A 39 -9.76 -14.51 -2.81
C LEU A 39 -9.66 -15.58 -3.88
N PHE A 40 -8.74 -15.40 -4.82
CA PHE A 40 -8.40 -16.43 -5.80
C PHE A 40 -7.18 -17.22 -5.35
N THR A 41 -7.31 -18.53 -5.26
CA THR A 41 -6.23 -19.46 -4.93
C THR A 41 -5.93 -20.34 -6.13
N PRO A 42 -4.77 -20.15 -6.81
CA PRO A 42 -4.40 -20.97 -7.96
C PRO A 42 -4.07 -22.41 -7.54
N LYS A 43 -4.42 -23.37 -8.38
CA LYS A 43 -3.97 -24.76 -8.24
C LYS A 43 -2.48 -24.85 -8.55
N LYS A 44 -1.80 -25.77 -7.86
CA LYS A 44 -0.36 -26.01 -8.03
C LYS A 44 -0.01 -26.25 -9.51
N ASN A 45 1.05 -25.59 -9.97
CA ASN A 45 1.59 -25.71 -11.32
C ASN A 45 0.62 -25.35 -12.47
N LYS A 46 -0.41 -24.55 -12.20
CA LYS A 46 -1.30 -24.00 -13.24
C LYS A 46 -0.89 -22.57 -13.58
N VAL A 47 -0.80 -22.29 -14.87
CA VAL A 47 -0.50 -20.95 -15.43
C VAL A 47 -1.40 -20.67 -16.62
N GLY A 48 -1.47 -19.40 -17.03
CA GLY A 48 -2.23 -18.92 -18.17
C GLY A 48 -3.58 -18.35 -17.80
N LYS A 49 -4.38 -17.98 -18.81
CA LYS A 49 -5.66 -17.32 -18.61
C LYS A 49 -6.74 -18.29 -18.15
N ASP A 50 -7.57 -17.81 -17.26
CA ASP A 50 -8.75 -18.47 -16.73
C ASP A 50 -9.82 -17.41 -16.43
N TYR A 51 -10.99 -17.82 -16.02
CA TYR A 51 -12.07 -16.91 -15.63
C TYR A 51 -13.05 -17.57 -14.68
N PHE A 52 -13.75 -16.73 -13.94
CA PHE A 52 -14.92 -17.11 -13.16
C PHE A 52 -16.05 -16.14 -13.42
N THR A 53 -17.27 -16.54 -13.08
CA THR A 53 -18.44 -15.69 -13.20
C THR A 53 -19.13 -15.51 -11.87
N TYR A 54 -19.84 -14.40 -11.72
CA TYR A 54 -20.55 -14.06 -10.50
C TYR A 54 -21.80 -13.25 -10.80
N THR A 55 -22.72 -13.24 -9.83
CA THR A 55 -23.88 -12.35 -9.77
C THR A 55 -23.80 -11.50 -8.51
N ALA A 56 -24.38 -10.31 -8.56
CA ALA A 56 -24.60 -9.44 -7.41
C ALA A 56 -26.09 -9.47 -7.05
N THR A 57 -26.41 -9.48 -5.75
CA THR A 57 -27.80 -9.47 -5.24
C THR A 57 -27.93 -8.30 -4.28
N ASP A 58 -28.93 -7.45 -4.46
CA ASP A 58 -29.26 -6.34 -3.58
C ASP A 58 -30.03 -6.77 -2.33
N ALA A 59 -30.27 -5.82 -1.42
CA ALA A 59 -31.04 -6.07 -0.19
C ALA A 59 -32.52 -6.43 -0.44
N ALA A 60 -33.08 -6.12 -1.60
CA ALA A 60 -34.43 -6.46 -2.00
C ALA A 60 -34.53 -7.85 -2.62
N GLY A 61 -33.40 -8.52 -2.90
CA GLY A 61 -33.32 -9.83 -3.51
C GLY A 61 -33.28 -9.81 -5.03
N ASN A 62 -33.10 -8.66 -5.68
CA ASN A 62 -32.90 -8.59 -7.12
C ASN A 62 -31.48 -9.05 -7.47
N VAL A 63 -31.38 -9.91 -8.48
CA VAL A 63 -30.11 -10.52 -8.92
C VAL A 63 -29.70 -9.91 -10.25
N SER A 64 -28.44 -9.50 -10.36
CA SER A 64 -27.86 -8.98 -11.60
C SER A 64 -27.71 -10.05 -12.68
N GLU A 65 -27.46 -9.62 -13.92
CA GLU A 65 -26.89 -10.50 -14.93
C GLU A 65 -25.52 -11.03 -14.49
N GLU A 66 -25.11 -12.15 -15.07
CA GLU A 66 -23.85 -12.80 -14.79
C GLU A 66 -22.68 -11.97 -15.36
N ALA A 67 -21.73 -11.58 -14.51
CA ALA A 67 -20.52 -10.88 -14.89
C ALA A 67 -19.31 -11.83 -14.88
N THR A 68 -18.32 -11.55 -15.72
CA THR A 68 -17.10 -12.37 -15.87
C THR A 68 -15.87 -11.63 -15.38
N VAL A 69 -15.10 -12.30 -14.52
CA VAL A 69 -13.75 -11.86 -14.12
C VAL A 69 -12.71 -12.74 -14.80
N THR A 70 -11.83 -12.12 -15.58
CA THR A 70 -10.70 -12.80 -16.20
C THR A 70 -9.50 -12.78 -15.27
N ILE A 71 -8.85 -13.92 -15.11
CA ILE A 71 -7.66 -14.10 -14.30
C ILE A 71 -6.50 -14.51 -15.21
N GLU A 72 -5.34 -13.91 -15.04
CA GLU A 72 -4.11 -14.35 -15.67
C GLU A 72 -3.14 -14.87 -14.61
N ILE A 73 -2.90 -16.18 -14.63
CA ILE A 73 -1.91 -16.83 -13.76
C ILE A 73 -0.58 -16.79 -14.49
N LEU A 74 0.27 -15.88 -14.11
CA LEU A 74 1.59 -15.73 -14.71
C LEU A 74 2.50 -16.89 -14.29
N LYS A 75 3.32 -17.37 -15.22
CA LYS A 75 4.45 -18.21 -14.85
C LYS A 75 5.44 -17.30 -14.13
N PRO A 76 5.98 -17.70 -12.97
CA PRO A 76 7.08 -16.97 -12.37
C PRO A 76 8.22 -16.92 -13.41
N THR A 77 8.40 -15.75 -14.02
CA THR A 77 9.45 -15.54 -15.04
C THR A 77 10.81 -15.37 -14.40
N ASP A 78 10.83 -15.04 -13.13
CA ASP A 78 12.01 -14.99 -12.32
C ASP A 78 11.88 -16.03 -11.20
N SER A 79 12.64 -17.11 -11.32
CA SER A 79 12.73 -18.17 -10.30
C SER A 79 13.48 -17.70 -9.04
N ARG A 80 13.85 -16.44 -8.97
CA ARG A 80 14.56 -15.84 -7.83
C ARG A 80 13.57 -15.36 -6.81
N LEU A 81 13.08 -16.30 -6.03
CA LEU A 81 12.52 -16.02 -4.72
C LEU A 81 13.60 -15.28 -3.91
N TYR A 82 13.19 -14.39 -3.05
CA TYR A 82 14.12 -13.81 -2.10
C TYR A 82 14.70 -14.91 -1.21
N SER A 83 16.04 -14.94 -1.09
CA SER A 83 16.74 -16.01 -0.37
C SER A 83 16.67 -15.86 1.16
N ASP A 84 16.34 -14.67 1.63
CA ASP A 84 16.31 -14.28 3.03
C ASP A 84 14.89 -14.21 3.64
N ILE A 85 13.87 -14.62 2.87
CA ILE A 85 12.50 -14.72 3.37
C ILE A 85 12.06 -16.20 3.37
N PRO A 86 11.48 -16.72 4.47
CA PRO A 86 10.88 -18.05 4.48
C PRO A 86 9.80 -18.21 3.42
N GLN A 87 9.81 -19.34 2.70
CA GLN A 87 8.91 -19.56 1.55
C GLN A 87 7.42 -19.57 1.88
N GLU A 88 7.05 -19.65 3.15
CA GLU A 88 5.68 -19.89 3.60
C GLU A 88 4.96 -18.62 4.08
N THR A 89 5.66 -17.49 4.31
CA THR A 89 5.05 -16.33 4.97
C THR A 89 5.02 -15.07 4.11
N ALA A 90 6.11 -14.44 3.81
CA ALA A 90 6.12 -13.10 3.21
C ALA A 90 6.57 -13.04 1.73
N GLN A 91 6.76 -14.18 1.08
CA GLN A 91 7.24 -14.21 -0.32
C GLN A 91 6.25 -13.59 -1.30
N PHE A 92 4.94 -13.71 -1.02
CA PHE A 92 3.92 -13.15 -1.92
C PHE A 92 3.95 -11.62 -1.89
N GLU A 93 3.94 -11.06 -0.71
CA GLU A 93 3.95 -9.61 -0.48
C GLU A 93 5.24 -8.99 -1.04
N ALA A 94 6.37 -9.62 -0.78
CA ALA A 94 7.67 -9.19 -1.29
C ALA A 94 7.74 -9.25 -2.83
N LEU A 95 7.25 -10.32 -3.44
CA LEU A 95 7.19 -10.44 -4.90
C LEU A 95 6.17 -9.49 -5.52
N TRP A 96 5.06 -9.24 -4.84
CA TRP A 96 4.07 -8.26 -5.27
C TRP A 96 4.68 -6.85 -5.26
N MET A 97 5.38 -6.46 -4.19
CA MET A 97 6.10 -5.19 -4.11
C MET A 97 7.15 -5.04 -5.22
N LYS A 98 7.88 -6.12 -5.53
CA LYS A 98 8.84 -6.15 -6.65
C LYS A 98 8.15 -5.97 -8.00
N ASN A 99 7.07 -6.70 -8.25
CA ASN A 99 6.37 -6.68 -9.54
C ASN A 99 5.62 -5.36 -9.78
N THR A 100 5.14 -4.71 -8.74
CA THR A 100 4.55 -3.37 -8.81
C THR A 100 5.61 -2.26 -8.83
N GLY A 101 6.88 -2.63 -8.64
CA GLY A 101 7.99 -1.69 -8.58
C GLY A 101 7.98 -0.82 -7.33
N LEU A 102 7.23 -1.19 -6.29
CA LEU A 102 7.21 -0.48 -5.01
C LEU A 102 8.53 -0.66 -4.26
N PHE A 103 9.02 -1.89 -4.21
CA PHE A 103 10.27 -2.24 -3.57
C PHE A 103 10.85 -3.49 -4.22
N SER A 104 12.14 -3.46 -4.55
CA SER A 104 12.81 -4.57 -5.25
C SER A 104 13.80 -5.35 -4.39
N GLY A 105 14.05 -4.91 -3.17
CA GLY A 105 15.12 -5.46 -2.35
C GLY A 105 16.52 -5.17 -2.91
N ALA A 106 17.49 -5.88 -2.41
CA ALA A 106 18.90 -5.78 -2.82
C ALA A 106 19.36 -7.03 -3.58
N GLN A 107 20.34 -6.84 -4.45
CA GLN A 107 21.08 -7.94 -5.07
C GLN A 107 22.37 -8.16 -4.29
N VAL A 108 22.54 -9.34 -3.70
CA VAL A 108 23.75 -9.73 -2.97
C VAL A 108 24.36 -10.94 -3.70
N ALA A 109 25.47 -10.72 -4.36
CA ALA A 109 26.09 -11.66 -5.31
C ALA A 109 25.07 -12.08 -6.39
N ASP A 110 24.69 -13.36 -6.46
CA ASP A 110 23.71 -13.92 -7.37
C ASP A 110 22.31 -14.15 -6.74
N HIS A 111 22.12 -13.68 -5.50
CA HIS A 111 20.88 -13.82 -4.74
C HIS A 111 20.10 -12.51 -4.65
N SER A 112 18.79 -12.61 -4.83
CA SER A 112 17.88 -11.51 -4.48
C SER A 112 17.55 -11.60 -3.00
N CYS A 113 17.73 -10.50 -2.25
CA CYS A 113 17.45 -10.37 -0.83
C CYS A 113 16.40 -9.29 -0.63
N PHE A 114 15.37 -9.58 0.15
CA PHE A 114 14.34 -8.60 0.52
C PHE A 114 14.81 -7.72 1.66
N GLN A 115 15.63 -8.28 2.54
CA GLN A 115 16.13 -7.64 3.76
C GLN A 115 15.01 -7.28 4.73
N PRO A 116 14.23 -8.25 5.22
CA PRO A 116 13.03 -7.99 6.04
C PRO A 116 13.32 -7.28 7.35
N ASP A 117 14.55 -7.43 7.87
CA ASP A 117 15.01 -6.80 9.12
C ASP A 117 15.68 -5.42 8.89
N ALA A 118 15.82 -4.99 7.65
CA ALA A 118 16.38 -3.67 7.35
C ALA A 118 15.34 -2.57 7.65
N SER A 119 15.83 -1.49 8.24
CA SER A 119 14.99 -0.31 8.46
C SER A 119 14.66 0.35 7.12
N VAL A 120 13.40 0.75 6.96
CA VAL A 120 12.95 1.58 5.84
C VAL A 120 13.25 3.03 6.17
N SER A 121 13.87 3.76 5.23
CA SER A 121 14.08 5.19 5.42
C SER A 121 12.80 6.01 5.21
N ARG A 122 12.76 7.23 5.75
CA ARG A 122 11.64 8.15 5.58
C ARG A 122 11.38 8.47 4.11
N GLY A 123 12.45 8.63 3.32
CA GLY A 123 12.36 8.87 1.88
C GLY A 123 11.81 7.67 1.11
N GLU A 124 12.27 6.45 1.40
CA GLU A 124 11.74 5.23 0.80
C GLU A 124 10.28 5.02 1.13
N PHE A 125 9.89 5.22 2.39
CA PHE A 125 8.50 5.10 2.82
C PHE A 125 7.58 6.09 2.09
N LEU A 126 7.99 7.36 2.00
CA LEU A 126 7.27 8.38 1.25
C LEU A 126 7.05 7.96 -0.22
N ALA A 127 8.12 7.57 -0.89
CA ALA A 127 8.07 7.17 -2.30
C ALA A 127 7.18 5.95 -2.51
N MET A 128 7.25 4.95 -1.61
CA MET A 128 6.39 3.77 -1.67
C MET A 128 4.91 4.12 -1.53
N VAL A 129 4.56 4.97 -0.55
CA VAL A 129 3.16 5.37 -0.33
C VAL A 129 2.63 6.19 -1.51
N MET A 130 3.39 7.18 -2.00
CA MET A 130 2.98 7.99 -3.14
C MET A 130 2.80 7.15 -4.40
N LYS A 131 3.67 6.18 -4.62
CA LYS A 131 3.58 5.25 -5.75
C LYS A 131 2.39 4.29 -5.62
N LEU A 132 2.13 3.77 -4.42
CA LEU A 132 1.00 2.88 -4.14
C LEU A 132 -0.34 3.58 -4.40
N LEU A 133 -0.42 4.87 -4.09
CA LEU A 133 -1.61 5.71 -4.28
C LEU A 133 -1.69 6.36 -5.66
N ASP A 134 -0.73 6.05 -6.55
CA ASP A 134 -0.64 6.59 -7.91
C ASP A 134 -0.68 8.13 -7.94
N ILE A 135 0.01 8.78 -6.97
CA ILE A 135 0.08 10.23 -6.88
C ILE A 135 0.96 10.74 -8.03
N PRO A 136 0.43 11.58 -8.92
CA PRO A 136 1.19 12.07 -10.07
C PRO A 136 2.33 12.99 -9.61
N MET A 137 3.52 12.77 -10.17
CA MET A 137 4.68 13.60 -9.88
C MET A 137 4.53 14.98 -10.55
N ASP A 138 4.94 16.01 -9.83
CA ASP A 138 5.00 17.37 -10.37
C ASP A 138 6.38 17.69 -10.92
N GLU A 139 6.47 17.65 -12.24
CA GLU A 139 7.72 17.95 -12.95
C GLU A 139 8.11 19.45 -12.88
N ALA A 140 7.18 20.33 -12.50
CA ALA A 140 7.44 21.77 -12.38
C ALA A 140 7.97 22.19 -11.01
N ALA A 141 8.02 21.28 -10.04
CA ALA A 141 8.53 21.56 -8.70
C ALA A 141 10.07 21.55 -8.69
N GLU A 142 10.68 22.73 -8.61
CA GLU A 142 12.13 22.89 -8.66
C GLU A 142 12.80 22.60 -7.30
N THR A 143 12.10 22.82 -6.18
CA THR A 143 12.62 22.58 -4.83
C THR A 143 11.51 22.12 -3.88
N SER A 144 11.88 21.35 -2.86
CA SER A 144 11.00 20.99 -1.75
C SER A 144 10.99 22.04 -0.63
N GLY A 145 12.01 22.89 -0.58
CA GLY A 145 12.20 23.86 0.50
C GLY A 145 12.73 23.26 1.81
N PHE A 146 13.10 21.97 1.84
CA PHE A 146 13.80 21.39 2.97
C PHE A 146 15.28 21.79 2.97
N ALA A 147 15.82 22.09 4.16
CA ALA A 147 17.23 22.47 4.32
C ALA A 147 18.19 21.34 3.95
N ASP A 148 17.72 20.10 4.02
CA ASP A 148 18.49 18.87 3.75
C ASP A 148 18.09 18.19 2.42
N GLU A 149 17.50 18.92 1.47
CA GLU A 149 17.13 18.37 0.16
C GLU A 149 18.35 17.77 -0.56
N ASP A 150 19.52 18.38 -0.44
CA ASP A 150 20.78 17.91 -1.03
C ASP A 150 21.27 16.56 -0.47
N ALA A 151 20.78 16.15 0.71
CA ALA A 151 21.06 14.84 1.28
C ALA A 151 20.19 13.74 0.69
N ALA A 152 19.15 14.08 -0.06
CA ALA A 152 18.28 13.12 -0.71
C ALA A 152 18.93 12.59 -1.99
N PRO A 153 18.83 11.29 -2.28
CA PRO A 153 19.26 10.74 -3.56
C PRO A 153 18.41 11.31 -4.70
N GLU A 154 19.00 11.47 -5.87
CA GLU A 154 18.38 12.09 -7.05
C GLU A 154 16.99 11.51 -7.41
N TRP A 155 16.84 10.19 -7.29
CA TRP A 155 15.56 9.51 -7.57
C TRP A 155 14.42 9.91 -6.62
N LEU A 156 14.75 10.40 -5.41
CA LEU A 156 13.78 10.79 -4.38
C LEU A 156 13.29 12.23 -4.54
N LEU A 157 14.07 13.10 -5.18
CA LEU A 157 13.77 14.52 -5.30
C LEU A 157 12.37 14.81 -5.88
N PRO A 158 11.90 14.14 -6.95
CA PRO A 158 10.55 14.36 -7.48
C PRO A 158 9.46 14.08 -6.43
N TYR A 159 9.63 13.06 -5.60
CA TYR A 159 8.67 12.69 -4.55
C TYR A 159 8.65 13.76 -3.44
N LEU A 160 9.82 14.18 -2.94
CA LEU A 160 9.92 15.21 -1.90
C LEU A 160 9.28 16.53 -2.33
N ARG A 161 9.62 16.99 -3.53
CA ARG A 161 9.12 18.24 -4.09
C ARG A 161 7.62 18.20 -4.31
N THR A 162 7.12 17.12 -4.89
CA THR A 162 5.67 16.91 -5.09
C THR A 162 4.93 16.84 -3.77
N ALA A 163 5.43 16.05 -2.82
CA ALA A 163 4.78 15.85 -1.53
C ALA A 163 4.70 17.14 -0.72
N MET A 164 5.77 17.93 -0.71
CA MET A 164 5.77 19.22 -0.02
C MET A 164 4.81 20.21 -0.66
N ARG A 165 4.79 20.30 -1.98
CA ARG A 165 3.87 21.19 -2.70
C ARG A 165 2.40 20.82 -2.49
N LEU A 166 2.09 19.54 -2.41
CA LEU A 166 0.74 19.04 -2.14
C LEU A 166 0.36 19.10 -0.65
N GLY A 167 1.29 19.50 0.24
CA GLY A 167 1.09 19.52 1.68
C GLY A 167 0.92 18.15 2.31
N LEU A 168 1.49 17.10 1.68
CA LEU A 168 1.42 15.71 2.16
C LEU A 168 2.43 15.42 3.27
N ILE A 169 3.51 16.18 3.28
CA ILE A 169 4.56 16.11 4.30
C ILE A 169 4.86 17.50 4.85
N SER A 170 5.27 17.52 6.10
CA SER A 170 5.87 18.68 6.76
C SER A 170 7.22 18.22 7.35
N GLY A 171 8.21 19.09 7.33
CA GLY A 171 9.48 18.81 8.01
C GLY A 171 9.35 18.92 9.51
N THR A 172 10.37 18.43 10.21
CA THR A 172 10.57 18.72 11.62
C THR A 172 11.31 20.05 11.73
N ALA A 173 10.79 20.97 12.58
CA ALA A 173 11.54 22.13 12.96
C ALA A 173 12.75 21.69 13.78
N GLN A 174 13.96 22.14 13.41
CA GLN A 174 15.07 22.03 14.31
C GLN A 174 14.87 23.06 15.44
N ASP A 175 15.11 22.65 16.63
CA ASP A 175 14.68 23.21 17.94
C ASP A 175 15.17 24.64 18.27
N THR A 176 15.53 25.50 17.32
CA THR A 176 16.18 26.74 17.73
C THR A 176 15.69 28.05 17.14
N ASP A 177 15.16 28.15 15.96
CA ASP A 177 14.63 29.43 15.48
C ASP A 177 13.60 29.28 14.35
N ALA A 178 12.49 29.96 14.45
CA ALA A 178 11.39 29.99 13.47
C ALA A 178 11.79 30.52 12.06
N ALA A 179 13.07 30.75 11.81
CA ALA A 179 13.63 31.28 10.57
C ALA A 179 14.37 30.23 9.73
N GLU A 180 14.65 29.03 10.25
CA GLU A 180 15.35 27.99 9.50
C GLU A 180 14.36 27.13 8.72
N ALA A 181 14.76 26.76 7.49
CA ALA A 181 13.97 25.84 6.67
C ALA A 181 13.85 24.47 7.36
N PRO A 182 12.67 23.84 7.32
CA PRO A 182 12.46 22.53 7.94
C PRO A 182 13.38 21.48 7.31
N VAL A 183 13.67 20.40 8.05
CA VAL A 183 14.42 19.24 7.57
C VAL A 183 13.50 18.05 7.39
N PHE A 184 13.74 17.22 6.40
CA PHE A 184 12.97 16.01 6.16
C PHE A 184 13.64 14.74 6.69
N GLN A 185 14.97 14.71 6.68
CA GLN A 185 15.82 13.58 7.05
C GLN A 185 15.56 12.33 6.16
N PRO A 186 15.76 12.43 4.85
CA PRO A 186 15.36 11.39 3.89
C PRO A 186 15.99 10.03 4.14
N GLY A 187 17.22 10.00 4.66
CA GLY A 187 17.97 8.77 4.96
C GLY A 187 17.74 8.21 6.37
N ALA A 188 17.04 8.92 7.25
CA ALA A 188 16.77 8.42 8.59
C ALA A 188 15.74 7.26 8.55
N ALA A 189 15.94 6.26 9.41
CA ALA A 189 14.96 5.20 9.59
C ALA A 189 13.62 5.78 10.07
N ILE A 190 12.52 5.39 9.42
CA ILE A 190 11.18 5.85 9.83
C ILE A 190 10.69 5.04 11.04
N THR A 191 10.15 5.72 12.03
CA THR A 191 9.45 5.08 13.15
C THR A 191 7.99 4.82 12.82
N GLY A 192 7.34 3.89 13.54
CA GLY A 192 5.91 3.63 13.37
C GLY A 192 5.03 4.88 13.59
N ALA A 193 5.39 5.72 14.56
CA ALA A 193 4.71 6.98 14.85
C ALA A 193 4.83 7.99 13.68
N GLU A 194 6.03 8.14 13.12
CA GLU A 194 6.25 9.01 11.96
C GLU A 194 5.55 8.49 10.69
N ALA A 195 5.55 7.18 10.51
CA ALA A 195 4.82 6.54 9.41
C ALA A 195 3.30 6.79 9.54
N ALA A 196 2.74 6.69 10.74
CA ALA A 196 1.33 6.98 10.99
C ALA A 196 0.97 8.43 10.65
N VAL A 197 1.75 9.40 11.10
CA VAL A 197 1.53 10.82 10.76
C VAL A 197 1.64 11.08 9.26
N MET A 198 2.64 10.48 8.61
CA MET A 198 2.80 10.61 7.16
C MET A 198 1.59 10.02 6.41
N LEU A 199 1.10 8.85 6.81
CA LEU A 199 -0.09 8.22 6.23
C LEU A 199 -1.35 9.06 6.48
N GLN A 200 -1.57 9.56 7.69
CA GLN A 200 -2.70 10.43 8.01
C GLN A 200 -2.73 11.64 7.07
N ASN A 201 -1.60 12.33 6.91
CA ASN A 201 -1.50 13.50 6.05
C ASN A 201 -1.75 13.17 4.57
N ILE A 202 -1.14 12.10 4.07
CA ILE A 202 -1.26 11.68 2.66
C ILE A 202 -2.69 11.23 2.35
N LEU A 203 -3.31 10.46 3.24
CA LEU A 203 -4.67 9.95 3.10
C LEU A 203 -5.74 10.96 3.53
N ARG A 204 -5.32 12.09 4.14
CA ARG A 204 -6.22 13.15 4.67
C ARG A 204 -7.27 12.59 5.62
N LEU A 205 -6.84 11.69 6.51
CA LEU A 205 -7.71 11.06 7.47
C LEU A 205 -7.98 12.01 8.66
N SER A 206 -9.23 12.05 9.10
CA SER A 206 -9.61 12.67 10.38
C SER A 206 -9.76 11.58 11.44
N PRO A 207 -9.31 11.82 12.69
CA PRO A 207 -9.50 10.85 13.75
C PRO A 207 -11.01 10.65 14.03
N ALA A 208 -11.40 9.42 14.38
CA ALA A 208 -12.74 9.15 14.86
C ALA A 208 -12.93 9.77 16.26
N GLU A 209 -14.10 10.37 16.56
CA GLU A 209 -14.37 11.06 17.83
C GLU A 209 -14.17 10.17 19.09
N GLU A 210 -14.25 8.84 18.95
CA GLU A 210 -14.09 7.88 20.06
C GLU A 210 -12.65 7.36 20.24
N ALA A 211 -11.72 7.70 19.35
CA ALA A 211 -10.37 7.15 19.35
C ALA A 211 -9.40 7.85 20.30
N GLU A 212 -9.76 9.00 20.84
CA GLU A 212 -8.91 9.80 21.73
C GLU A 212 -8.53 9.07 23.03
N THR A 213 -9.39 8.17 23.51
CA THR A 213 -9.18 7.44 24.77
C THR A 213 -8.26 6.22 24.62
N ALA A 214 -8.27 5.55 23.47
CA ALA A 214 -7.49 4.34 23.23
C ALA A 214 -6.00 4.62 22.97
N ALA A 215 -5.68 5.78 22.39
CA ALA A 215 -4.31 6.17 22.06
C ALA A 215 -3.44 6.48 23.30
N LEU A 216 -4.07 6.92 24.40
CA LEU A 216 -3.37 7.28 25.64
C LEU A 216 -2.75 6.09 26.39
N GLU A 217 -3.22 4.86 26.14
CA GLU A 217 -2.76 3.66 26.85
C GLU A 217 -1.61 2.91 26.13
N THR A 218 -1.22 3.31 24.92
CA THR A 218 -0.34 2.51 24.05
C THR A 218 1.13 2.94 24.02
N GLY A 219 1.53 3.95 24.78
CA GLY A 219 2.90 4.47 24.74
C GLY A 219 3.25 5.23 23.44
N ILE A 220 2.24 5.61 22.67
CA ILE A 220 2.41 6.42 21.45
C ILE A 220 2.72 7.87 21.85
N PRO A 221 3.76 8.50 21.24
CA PRO A 221 4.06 9.91 21.50
C PRO A 221 2.86 10.83 21.25
N ALA A 222 2.67 11.85 22.07
CA ALA A 222 1.53 12.76 22.00
C ALA A 222 1.29 13.34 20.59
N TRP A 223 2.38 13.68 19.89
CA TRP A 223 2.32 14.22 18.52
C TRP A 223 1.83 13.26 17.45
N ALA A 224 1.82 11.94 17.74
CA ALA A 224 1.39 10.90 16.80
C ALA A 224 0.07 10.23 17.21
N GLN A 225 -0.52 10.60 18.35
CA GLN A 225 -1.74 9.97 18.86
C GLN A 225 -2.94 10.15 17.93
N GLU A 226 -3.10 11.36 17.39
CA GLU A 226 -4.15 11.66 16.43
C GLU A 226 -4.03 10.80 15.17
N ALA A 227 -2.82 10.67 14.65
CA ALA A 227 -2.55 9.86 13.47
C ALA A 227 -2.78 8.35 13.71
N ALA A 228 -2.37 7.85 14.88
CA ALA A 228 -2.60 6.47 15.26
C ALA A 228 -4.11 6.17 15.40
N ALA A 229 -4.87 7.12 15.96
CA ALA A 229 -6.31 7.01 16.08
C ALA A 229 -7.03 7.04 14.71
N ALA A 230 -6.53 7.82 13.77
CA ALA A 230 -7.10 7.89 12.42
C ALA A 230 -6.88 6.61 11.58
N LEU A 231 -5.91 5.78 11.97
CA LEU A 231 -5.53 4.54 11.27
C LEU A 231 -6.06 3.27 11.95
N SER A 232 -6.67 3.38 13.15
CA SER A 232 -7.25 2.26 13.90
C SER A 232 -8.69 2.00 13.52
#